data_86e3c2c8e06b00853dab15524115e8e8
#
_entry.id   86e3c2c8e06b00853dab15524115e8e8
#
_cell.length_a   1.000
_cell.length_b   1.000
_cell.length_c   1.000
_cell.angle_alpha   90.00
_cell.angle_beta   90.00
_cell.angle_gamma   90.00
#
_symmetry.space_group_name_H-M   'P 1'
#
loop_
_entity.id
_entity.type
_entity.pdbx_description
1 polymer ?
#
loop_
_entity_poly.entity_id
_entity_poly.type
_entity_poly.pdbx_seq_one_letter_code
_entity_poly.pdbx_strand_id
1 'polypeptide(L)'
;MTKGIDVSVHQGDIDWEKVKSDSVEFAILRAGYGRDFSQKDAQFEKNYAGCRANTIPIGAYWYSYALSVDEAKKEAAACLKSIENKVFEYPIYFDIENRTQLALSEDLLQKITIAFCNELEAAGYWVGIYSYKSFLESNFTPEILNRYAVWVAHTGVAKTTFKYPHGIWQYSHTGKINGINTDVDLNYGYIDYPKSMKSAGLNGFGKNDNVEVITHTVVKNDSLWAIADKYLGNGNRYPEIKALNNLKSDTIHPGQILIIPQK
;
A
#
# COMPACT_ATOMS: atom_id res chain seq x y z
N MET A 1 -3.63 18.08 6.22
CA MET A 1 -3.58 17.79 4.78
C MET A 1 -2.16 17.36 4.48
N THR A 2 -1.97 16.17 3.94
CA THR A 2 -0.68 15.57 3.61
C THR A 2 -0.49 15.51 2.09
N LYS A 3 0.76 15.55 1.64
CA LYS A 3 1.12 15.43 0.23
C LYS A 3 1.57 14.01 -0.08
N GLY A 4 1.05 13.41 -1.14
CA GLY A 4 1.40 12.06 -1.55
C GLY A 4 1.56 11.92 -3.05
N ILE A 5 2.03 10.74 -3.43
CA ILE A 5 2.16 10.32 -4.83
C ILE A 5 1.48 8.97 -5.01
N ASP A 6 1.12 8.65 -6.23
CA ASP A 6 0.84 7.26 -6.58
C ASP A 6 1.73 6.83 -7.74
N VAL A 7 2.18 5.56 -7.67
CA VAL A 7 3.22 5.04 -8.56
C VAL A 7 2.99 3.59 -8.94
N SER A 8 3.56 3.22 -10.07
CA SER A 8 3.51 1.88 -10.64
C SER A 8 4.82 1.56 -11.35
N VAL A 9 4.83 0.51 -12.16
CA VAL A 9 5.95 0.19 -13.08
C VAL A 9 6.29 1.34 -14.03
N HIS A 10 5.34 2.25 -14.29
CA HIS A 10 5.54 3.36 -15.23
C HIS A 10 6.54 4.41 -14.73
N GLN A 11 6.75 4.53 -13.42
CA GLN A 11 7.76 5.42 -12.84
C GLN A 11 9.17 4.80 -12.85
N GLY A 12 9.28 3.52 -13.20
CA GLY A 12 10.57 2.83 -13.26
C GLY A 12 11.26 2.71 -11.90
N ASP A 13 12.56 2.90 -11.88
CA ASP A 13 13.35 2.88 -10.64
C ASP A 13 13.25 4.22 -9.91
N ILE A 14 12.82 4.17 -8.66
CA ILE A 14 12.59 5.33 -7.80
C ILE A 14 13.66 5.40 -6.71
N ASP A 15 14.25 6.58 -6.53
CA ASP A 15 15.12 6.92 -5.40
C ASP A 15 14.25 7.45 -4.23
N TRP A 16 13.81 6.53 -3.37
CA TRP A 16 12.89 6.83 -2.28
C TRP A 16 13.46 7.74 -1.20
N GLU A 17 14.78 7.83 -1.06
CA GLU A 17 15.43 8.78 -0.15
C GLU A 17 15.23 10.22 -0.65
N LYS A 18 15.40 10.44 -1.96
CA LYS A 18 15.12 11.74 -2.57
C LYS A 18 13.63 12.08 -2.55
N VAL A 19 12.76 11.10 -2.83
CA VAL A 19 11.30 11.26 -2.74
C VAL A 19 10.91 11.73 -1.34
N LYS A 20 11.45 11.10 -0.29
CA LYS A 20 11.20 11.53 1.11
C LYS A 20 11.68 12.93 1.37
N SER A 21 12.86 13.29 0.85
CA SER A 21 13.45 14.64 1.00
C SER A 21 12.64 15.72 0.27
N ASP A 22 11.87 15.35 -0.73
CA ASP A 22 10.98 16.23 -1.51
C ASP A 22 9.58 16.39 -0.87
N SER A 23 9.49 16.11 0.43
CA SER A 23 8.29 16.31 1.25
C SER A 23 7.10 15.43 0.88
N VAL A 24 7.33 14.25 0.28
CA VAL A 24 6.30 13.24 0.11
C VAL A 24 6.02 12.56 1.45
N GLU A 25 4.75 12.62 1.87
CA GLU A 25 4.31 12.15 3.18
C GLU A 25 3.61 10.79 3.11
N PHE A 26 3.13 10.36 1.93
CA PHE A 26 2.58 9.02 1.70
C PHE A 26 2.70 8.60 0.22
N ALA A 27 2.61 7.30 -0.04
CA ALA A 27 2.58 6.76 -1.39
C ALA A 27 1.49 5.69 -1.53
N ILE A 28 0.77 5.71 -2.66
CA ILE A 28 -0.17 4.64 -3.03
C ILE A 28 0.48 3.85 -4.17
N LEU A 29 0.74 2.56 -3.96
CA LEU A 29 1.50 1.74 -4.88
C LEU A 29 0.58 0.82 -5.69
N ARG A 30 0.75 0.73 -7.00
CA ARG A 30 0.05 -0.29 -7.78
C ARG A 30 0.51 -1.68 -7.35
N ALA A 31 -0.37 -2.46 -6.72
CA ALA A 31 -0.07 -3.84 -6.38
C ALA A 31 -0.14 -4.77 -7.61
N GLY A 32 -1.01 -4.44 -8.55
CA GLY A 32 -1.18 -5.18 -9.80
C GLY A 32 -2.44 -4.78 -10.54
N TYR A 33 -2.87 -5.63 -11.46
CA TYR A 33 -4.04 -5.41 -12.30
C TYR A 33 -4.64 -6.73 -12.78
N GLY A 34 -5.91 -6.72 -13.18
CA GLY A 34 -6.57 -7.87 -13.79
C GLY A 34 -6.76 -9.06 -12.85
N ARG A 35 -6.96 -10.26 -13.42
CA ARG A 35 -7.52 -11.43 -12.73
C ARG A 35 -6.51 -12.49 -12.33
N ASP A 36 -5.23 -12.29 -12.64
CA ASP A 36 -4.19 -13.27 -12.42
C ASP A 36 -3.05 -12.72 -11.58
N PHE A 37 -2.51 -13.53 -10.68
CA PHE A 37 -1.37 -13.12 -9.84
C PHE A 37 -0.11 -12.78 -10.66
N SER A 38 0.06 -13.34 -11.84
CA SER A 38 1.14 -12.98 -12.76
C SER A 38 1.08 -11.51 -13.23
N GLN A 39 -0.08 -10.85 -13.03
CA GLN A 39 -0.31 -9.44 -13.31
C GLN A 39 0.04 -8.51 -12.12
N LYS A 40 0.75 -9.03 -11.11
CA LYS A 40 1.37 -8.20 -10.07
C LYS A 40 2.28 -7.16 -10.72
N ASP A 41 2.25 -5.92 -10.23
CA ASP A 41 3.11 -4.86 -10.75
C ASP A 41 4.59 -5.19 -10.52
N ALA A 42 5.38 -5.09 -11.58
CA ALA A 42 6.80 -5.50 -11.56
C ALA A 42 7.67 -4.67 -10.59
N GLN A 43 7.24 -3.44 -10.25
CA GLN A 43 7.95 -2.57 -9.31
C GLN A 43 7.35 -2.59 -7.90
N PHE A 44 6.23 -3.30 -7.69
CA PHE A 44 5.51 -3.26 -6.40
C PHE A 44 6.40 -3.60 -5.20
N GLU A 45 7.12 -4.71 -5.25
CA GLU A 45 7.99 -5.13 -4.13
C GLU A 45 9.11 -4.12 -3.87
N LYS A 46 9.72 -3.61 -4.92
CA LYS A 46 10.81 -2.64 -4.84
C LYS A 46 10.30 -1.31 -4.27
N ASN A 47 9.15 -0.84 -4.75
CA ASN A 47 8.51 0.37 -4.25
C ASN A 47 8.07 0.22 -2.79
N TYR A 48 7.47 -0.93 -2.43
CA TYR A 48 7.10 -1.22 -1.05
C TYR A 48 8.31 -1.19 -0.13
N ALA A 49 9.39 -1.90 -0.48
CA ALA A 49 10.62 -1.93 0.31
C ALA A 49 11.26 -0.54 0.42
N GLY A 50 11.28 0.23 -0.66
CA GLY A 50 11.80 1.59 -0.68
C GLY A 50 11.02 2.55 0.22
N CYS A 51 9.69 2.51 0.18
CA CYS A 51 8.85 3.28 1.10
C CYS A 51 9.10 2.90 2.56
N ARG A 52 9.15 1.59 2.87
CA ARG A 52 9.44 1.11 4.23
C ARG A 52 10.79 1.59 4.75
N ALA A 53 11.85 1.46 3.94
CA ALA A 53 13.20 1.91 4.30
C ALA A 53 13.27 3.40 4.62
N ASN A 54 12.40 4.21 4.00
CA ASN A 54 12.34 5.66 4.16
C ASN A 54 11.17 6.14 5.04
N THR A 55 10.49 5.24 5.74
CA THR A 55 9.36 5.57 6.63
C THR A 55 8.27 6.41 5.94
N ILE A 56 8.00 6.11 4.67
CA ILE A 56 6.88 6.69 3.91
C ILE A 56 5.66 5.77 4.11
N PRO A 57 4.55 6.27 4.69
CA PRO A 57 3.30 5.53 4.81
C PRO A 57 2.77 5.06 3.45
N ILE A 58 2.27 3.82 3.40
CA ILE A 58 1.92 3.14 2.16
C ILE A 58 0.44 2.78 2.14
N GLY A 59 -0.21 2.99 0.99
CA GLY A 59 -1.41 2.31 0.54
C GLY A 59 -1.13 1.53 -0.74
N ALA A 60 -2.14 0.83 -1.25
CA ALA A 60 -2.02 0.15 -2.52
C ALA A 60 -3.27 0.31 -3.36
N TYR A 61 -3.16 0.07 -4.67
CA TYR A 61 -4.31 -0.03 -5.55
C TYR A 61 -4.21 -1.21 -6.50
N TRP A 62 -5.36 -1.70 -6.95
CA TRP A 62 -5.51 -2.75 -7.94
C TRP A 62 -6.28 -2.21 -9.13
N TYR A 63 -5.65 -2.16 -10.30
CA TYR A 63 -6.27 -1.67 -11.54
C TYR A 63 -7.21 -2.73 -12.11
N SER A 64 -8.49 -2.42 -12.19
CA SER A 64 -9.52 -3.38 -12.58
C SER A 64 -9.77 -3.43 -14.08
N TYR A 65 -9.97 -4.64 -14.56
CA TYR A 65 -10.55 -4.95 -15.88
C TYR A 65 -11.85 -5.76 -15.77
N ALA A 66 -12.38 -5.95 -14.56
CA ALA A 66 -13.53 -6.79 -14.31
C ALA A 66 -14.79 -6.29 -15.02
N LEU A 67 -15.46 -7.16 -15.75
CA LEU A 67 -16.74 -6.93 -16.43
C LEU A 67 -17.87 -7.75 -15.81
N SER A 68 -17.60 -8.52 -14.77
CA SER A 68 -18.55 -9.31 -14.00
C SER A 68 -18.14 -9.44 -12.54
N VAL A 69 -19.08 -9.82 -11.70
CA VAL A 69 -18.85 -10.08 -10.27
C VAL A 69 -17.79 -11.18 -10.07
N ASP A 70 -17.84 -12.24 -10.86
CA ASP A 70 -16.87 -13.34 -10.77
C ASP A 70 -15.46 -12.91 -11.15
N GLU A 71 -15.33 -12.00 -12.11
CA GLU A 71 -14.04 -11.42 -12.48
C GLU A 71 -13.50 -10.52 -11.36
N ALA A 72 -14.35 -9.70 -10.74
CA ALA A 72 -13.95 -8.87 -9.60
C ALA A 72 -13.46 -9.70 -8.41
N LYS A 73 -14.10 -10.84 -8.12
CA LYS A 73 -13.61 -11.78 -7.09
C LYS A 73 -12.26 -12.39 -7.43
N LYS A 74 -12.00 -12.71 -8.71
CA LYS A 74 -10.67 -13.18 -9.13
C LYS A 74 -9.61 -12.09 -9.01
N GLU A 75 -9.94 -10.85 -9.34
CA GLU A 75 -9.07 -9.69 -9.12
C GLU A 75 -8.77 -9.48 -7.63
N ALA A 76 -9.79 -9.60 -6.77
CA ALA A 76 -9.61 -9.52 -5.33
C ALA A 76 -8.68 -10.60 -4.79
N ALA A 77 -8.83 -11.85 -5.25
CA ALA A 77 -7.94 -12.95 -4.86
C ALA A 77 -6.49 -12.71 -5.32
N ALA A 78 -6.29 -12.20 -6.54
CA ALA A 78 -4.96 -11.86 -7.06
C ALA A 78 -4.35 -10.67 -6.29
N CYS A 79 -5.15 -9.66 -5.95
CA CYS A 79 -4.75 -8.55 -5.11
C CYS A 79 -4.31 -9.03 -3.73
N LEU A 80 -5.14 -9.79 -3.02
CA LEU A 80 -4.86 -10.34 -1.69
C LEU A 80 -3.55 -11.12 -1.65
N LYS A 81 -3.31 -11.96 -2.67
CA LYS A 81 -2.06 -12.70 -2.79
C LYS A 81 -0.86 -11.78 -3.03
N SER A 82 -1.03 -10.68 -3.75
CA SER A 82 0.04 -9.72 -4.03
C SER A 82 0.45 -8.90 -2.81
N ILE A 83 -0.51 -8.60 -1.93
CA ILE A 83 -0.31 -7.79 -0.72
C ILE A 83 -0.12 -8.63 0.55
N GLU A 84 -0.08 -9.94 0.42
CA GLU A 84 0.08 -10.87 1.55
C GLU A 84 1.33 -10.54 2.39
N ASN A 85 1.21 -10.66 3.71
CA ASN A 85 2.28 -10.41 4.69
C ASN A 85 2.86 -8.98 4.66
N LYS A 86 2.09 -8.02 4.18
CA LYS A 86 2.44 -6.60 4.14
C LYS A 86 1.53 -5.78 5.05
N VAL A 87 2.06 -4.65 5.51
CA VAL A 87 1.33 -3.68 6.34
C VAL A 87 1.14 -2.40 5.54
N PHE A 88 -0.07 -1.84 5.60
CA PHE A 88 -0.41 -0.61 4.88
C PHE A 88 -1.06 0.40 5.80
N GLU A 89 -0.52 1.62 5.84
CA GLU A 89 -1.05 2.72 6.63
C GLU A 89 -2.23 3.44 5.94
N TYR A 90 -2.42 3.19 4.65
CA TYR A 90 -3.52 3.72 3.83
C TYR A 90 -4.40 2.58 3.31
N PRO A 91 -5.64 2.85 2.86
CA PRO A 91 -6.52 1.83 2.30
C PRO A 91 -5.92 1.10 1.09
N ILE A 92 -6.53 -0.05 0.79
CA ILE A 92 -6.33 -0.74 -0.49
C ILE A 92 -7.46 -0.30 -1.41
N TYR A 93 -7.13 0.31 -2.55
CA TYR A 93 -8.11 0.89 -3.46
C TYR A 93 -8.41 -0.02 -4.64
N PHE A 94 -9.69 -0.17 -4.93
CA PHE A 94 -10.18 -0.71 -6.18
C PHE A 94 -10.21 0.42 -7.21
N ASP A 95 -9.33 0.35 -8.20
CA ASP A 95 -9.21 1.33 -9.27
C ASP A 95 -10.09 0.91 -10.44
N ILE A 96 -11.20 1.62 -10.62
CA ILE A 96 -12.23 1.34 -11.61
C ILE A 96 -12.37 2.50 -12.58
N GLU A 97 -11.64 2.44 -13.69
CA GLU A 97 -11.59 3.50 -14.69
C GLU A 97 -11.39 3.00 -16.14
N ASN A 98 -11.34 1.68 -16.34
CA ASN A 98 -11.06 1.15 -17.65
C ASN A 98 -12.21 1.41 -18.63
N ARG A 99 -11.86 1.76 -19.88
CA ARG A 99 -12.83 2.09 -20.94
C ARG A 99 -13.87 1.00 -21.19
N THR A 100 -13.51 -0.27 -21.03
CA THR A 100 -14.44 -1.38 -21.21
C THR A 100 -15.54 -1.39 -20.16
N GLN A 101 -15.30 -0.82 -19.00
CA GLN A 101 -16.26 -0.71 -17.90
C GLN A 101 -17.27 0.44 -18.13
N LEU A 102 -16.94 1.43 -18.96
CA LEU A 102 -17.84 2.55 -19.29
C LEU A 102 -19.13 2.12 -19.97
N ALA A 103 -19.16 0.94 -20.59
CA ALA A 103 -20.35 0.39 -21.25
C ALA A 103 -21.25 -0.44 -20.31
N LEU A 104 -20.83 -0.66 -19.08
CA LEU A 104 -21.60 -1.42 -18.08
C LEU A 104 -22.70 -0.55 -17.46
N SER A 105 -23.76 -1.19 -16.99
CA SER A 105 -24.79 -0.49 -16.21
C SER A 105 -24.25 -0.09 -14.83
N GLU A 106 -24.80 0.99 -14.28
CA GLU A 106 -24.48 1.45 -12.92
C GLU A 106 -24.64 0.32 -11.89
N ASP A 107 -25.73 -0.47 -11.96
CA ASP A 107 -25.98 -1.62 -11.08
C ASP A 107 -24.86 -2.66 -11.16
N LEU A 108 -24.37 -2.98 -12.36
CA LEU A 108 -23.31 -3.95 -12.52
C LEU A 108 -21.95 -3.41 -12.03
N LEU A 109 -21.64 -2.13 -12.31
CA LEU A 109 -20.43 -1.48 -11.82
C LEU A 109 -20.38 -1.48 -10.28
N GLN A 110 -21.50 -1.18 -9.63
CA GLN A 110 -21.61 -1.20 -8.19
C GLN A 110 -21.45 -2.62 -7.62
N LYS A 111 -22.07 -3.62 -8.24
CA LYS A 111 -21.92 -5.04 -7.85
C LYS A 111 -20.48 -5.55 -8.00
N ILE A 112 -19.78 -5.18 -9.07
CA ILE A 112 -18.37 -5.47 -9.31
C ILE A 112 -17.52 -4.86 -8.18
N THR A 113 -17.73 -3.58 -7.90
CA THR A 113 -17.00 -2.86 -6.85
C THR A 113 -17.24 -3.47 -5.47
N ILE A 114 -18.49 -3.72 -5.11
CA ILE A 114 -18.85 -4.35 -3.83
C ILE A 114 -18.22 -5.73 -3.71
N ALA A 115 -18.23 -6.52 -4.77
CA ALA A 115 -17.66 -7.87 -4.75
C ALA A 115 -16.16 -7.87 -4.47
N PHE A 116 -15.39 -7.00 -5.13
CA PHE A 116 -13.97 -6.83 -4.84
C PHE A 116 -13.73 -6.36 -3.39
N CYS A 117 -14.43 -5.30 -2.99
CA CYS A 117 -14.26 -4.71 -1.67
C CYS A 117 -14.60 -5.69 -0.53
N ASN A 118 -15.68 -6.46 -0.67
CA ASN A 118 -16.08 -7.43 0.34
C ASN A 118 -15.02 -8.52 0.58
N GLU A 119 -14.36 -9.01 -0.48
CA GLU A 119 -13.29 -10.02 -0.34
C GLU A 119 -12.09 -9.45 0.46
N LEU A 120 -11.72 -8.20 0.20
CA LEU A 120 -10.63 -7.55 0.94
C LEU A 120 -11.02 -7.21 2.37
N GLU A 121 -12.26 -6.73 2.60
CA GLU A 121 -12.77 -6.47 3.96
C GLU A 121 -12.81 -7.76 4.79
N ALA A 122 -13.25 -8.88 4.20
CA ALA A 122 -13.25 -10.18 4.86
C ALA A 122 -11.83 -10.66 5.24
N ALA A 123 -10.81 -10.21 4.51
CA ALA A 123 -9.42 -10.48 4.81
C ALA A 123 -8.77 -9.47 5.81
N GLY A 124 -9.56 -8.51 6.32
CA GLY A 124 -9.12 -7.54 7.33
C GLY A 124 -8.45 -6.29 6.75
N TYR A 125 -8.75 -5.94 5.50
CA TYR A 125 -8.26 -4.70 4.91
C TYR A 125 -9.34 -3.60 4.93
N TRP A 126 -8.94 -2.37 5.18
CA TRP A 126 -9.77 -1.20 4.90
C TRP A 126 -9.67 -0.90 3.40
N VAL A 127 -10.81 -0.86 2.75
CA VAL A 127 -10.88 -0.71 1.30
C VAL A 127 -11.41 0.65 0.88
N GLY A 128 -11.03 1.05 -0.33
CA GLY A 128 -11.50 2.26 -0.97
C GLY A 128 -11.77 2.06 -2.45
N ILE A 129 -12.29 3.11 -3.07
CA ILE A 129 -12.59 3.18 -4.48
C ILE A 129 -11.82 4.36 -5.08
N TYR A 130 -11.10 4.12 -6.17
CA TYR A 130 -10.52 5.18 -6.99
C TYR A 130 -11.20 5.23 -8.34
N SER A 131 -11.51 6.43 -8.80
CA SER A 131 -11.83 6.75 -10.18
C SER A 131 -11.87 8.26 -10.40
N TYR A 132 -12.15 8.66 -11.65
CA TYR A 132 -12.41 10.05 -12.00
C TYR A 132 -13.69 10.56 -11.32
N LYS A 133 -13.67 11.85 -10.94
CA LYS A 133 -14.82 12.53 -10.34
C LYS A 133 -16.12 12.30 -11.10
N SER A 134 -16.11 12.53 -12.42
CA SER A 134 -17.31 12.36 -13.26
C SER A 134 -17.81 10.92 -13.26
N PHE A 135 -16.92 9.94 -13.28
CA PHE A 135 -17.29 8.52 -13.25
C PHE A 135 -17.93 8.14 -11.91
N LEU A 136 -17.32 8.57 -10.80
CA LEU A 136 -17.86 8.31 -9.46
C LEU A 136 -19.27 8.94 -9.28
N GLU A 137 -19.43 10.21 -9.67
CA GLU A 137 -20.70 10.93 -9.52
C GLU A 137 -21.83 10.39 -10.42
N SER A 138 -21.47 9.76 -11.55
CA SER A 138 -22.47 9.24 -12.50
C SER A 138 -22.83 7.79 -12.30
N ASN A 139 -21.98 6.97 -11.66
CA ASN A 139 -22.14 5.53 -11.63
C ASN A 139 -22.27 4.93 -10.21
N PHE A 140 -22.08 5.73 -9.17
CA PHE A 140 -22.16 5.25 -7.79
C PHE A 140 -23.17 6.01 -6.98
N THR A 141 -23.97 5.28 -6.19
CA THR A 141 -24.93 5.88 -5.28
C THR A 141 -24.23 6.53 -4.09
N PRO A 142 -24.90 7.53 -3.44
CA PRO A 142 -24.37 8.14 -2.22
C PRO A 142 -24.04 7.13 -1.12
N GLU A 143 -24.81 6.04 -1.02
CA GLU A 143 -24.60 4.98 -0.02
C GLU A 143 -23.25 4.31 -0.20
N ILE A 144 -22.85 3.98 -1.43
CA ILE A 144 -21.57 3.36 -1.74
C ILE A 144 -20.43 4.34 -1.52
N LEU A 145 -20.57 5.58 -1.98
CA LEU A 145 -19.54 6.61 -1.83
C LEU A 145 -19.33 7.05 -0.37
N ASN A 146 -20.34 6.87 0.50
CA ASN A 146 -20.22 7.11 1.94
C ASN A 146 -19.69 5.88 2.71
N ARG A 147 -19.84 4.67 2.15
CA ARG A 147 -19.39 3.43 2.80
C ARG A 147 -17.88 3.20 2.67
N TYR A 148 -17.34 3.44 1.49
CA TYR A 148 -15.93 3.16 1.20
C TYR A 148 -15.05 4.41 1.28
N ALA A 149 -13.77 4.23 1.55
CA ALA A 149 -12.80 5.31 1.40
C ALA A 149 -12.72 5.75 -0.07
N VAL A 150 -12.96 7.02 -0.36
CA VAL A 150 -12.89 7.53 -1.73
C VAL A 150 -11.56 8.22 -1.99
N TRP A 151 -10.92 7.83 -3.07
CA TRP A 151 -9.80 8.50 -3.68
C TRP A 151 -10.27 9.00 -5.05
N VAL A 152 -10.45 10.32 -5.17
CA VAL A 152 -11.03 10.93 -6.37
C VAL A 152 -9.96 11.60 -7.23
N ALA A 153 -9.95 11.29 -8.54
CA ALA A 153 -9.18 12.04 -9.51
C ALA A 153 -10.00 13.22 -10.05
N HIS A 154 -9.44 14.42 -9.89
CA HIS A 154 -10.02 15.64 -10.44
C HIS A 154 -8.90 16.65 -10.72
N THR A 155 -8.28 16.49 -11.87
CA THR A 155 -7.08 17.25 -12.27
C THR A 155 -7.43 18.55 -13.00
N GLY A 156 -6.47 19.48 -13.08
CA GLY A 156 -6.64 20.74 -13.79
C GLY A 156 -7.51 21.77 -13.06
N VAL A 157 -7.79 21.59 -11.78
CA VAL A 157 -8.59 22.50 -10.96
C VAL A 157 -7.84 22.90 -9.67
N ALA A 158 -8.08 24.12 -9.20
CA ALA A 158 -7.46 24.59 -7.96
C ALA A 158 -7.98 23.88 -6.70
N LYS A 159 -9.20 23.34 -6.75
CA LYS A 159 -9.84 22.57 -5.70
C LYS A 159 -10.87 21.65 -6.31
N THR A 160 -10.93 20.40 -5.79
CA THR A 160 -11.96 19.47 -6.26
C THR A 160 -13.37 19.97 -5.88
N THR A 161 -14.30 19.76 -6.81
CA THR A 161 -15.74 20.00 -6.62
C THR A 161 -16.51 18.70 -6.42
N PHE A 162 -15.83 17.61 -6.09
CA PHE A 162 -16.48 16.34 -5.76
C PHE A 162 -17.36 16.49 -4.52
N LYS A 163 -18.59 16.01 -4.61
CA LYS A 163 -19.66 16.34 -3.65
C LYS A 163 -19.68 15.43 -2.42
N TYR A 164 -19.00 14.28 -2.48
CA TYR A 164 -19.04 13.27 -1.43
C TYR A 164 -17.80 13.29 -0.56
N PRO A 165 -17.83 12.70 0.64
CA PRO A 165 -16.65 12.52 1.46
C PRO A 165 -15.54 11.78 0.68
N HIS A 166 -14.32 12.28 0.78
CA HIS A 166 -13.17 11.66 0.16
C HIS A 166 -11.94 11.83 1.05
N GLY A 167 -11.13 10.79 1.11
CA GLY A 167 -9.93 10.81 1.93
C GLY A 167 -8.69 11.24 1.16
N ILE A 168 -8.69 11.03 -0.17
CA ILE A 168 -7.58 11.43 -1.05
C ILE A 168 -8.15 12.11 -2.30
N TRP A 169 -7.46 13.15 -2.74
CA TRP A 169 -7.69 13.82 -4.02
C TRP A 169 -6.42 13.78 -4.87
N GLN A 170 -6.47 13.10 -6.02
CA GLN A 170 -5.44 13.17 -7.05
C GLN A 170 -5.70 14.43 -7.90
N TYR A 171 -4.77 15.38 -7.81
CA TYR A 171 -4.96 16.71 -8.41
C TYR A 171 -4.10 16.94 -9.66
N SER A 172 -3.11 16.08 -9.90
CA SER A 172 -2.23 16.17 -11.08
C SER A 172 -1.72 14.78 -11.47
N HIS A 173 -1.51 14.57 -12.77
CA HIS A 173 -0.83 13.40 -13.33
C HIS A 173 0.45 13.79 -14.11
N THR A 174 0.94 15.02 -13.93
CA THR A 174 2.15 15.55 -14.56
C THR A 174 3.09 16.17 -13.55
N GLY A 175 3.06 15.67 -12.31
CA GLY A 175 3.92 16.14 -11.23
C GLY A 175 5.39 15.79 -11.46
N LYS A 176 6.26 16.53 -10.79
CA LYS A 176 7.70 16.27 -10.73
C LYS A 176 8.11 16.13 -9.30
N ILE A 177 8.74 15.02 -8.96
CA ILE A 177 9.24 14.70 -7.63
C ILE A 177 10.71 14.29 -7.77
N ASN A 178 11.55 14.84 -6.93
CA ASN A 178 12.96 14.48 -6.91
C ASN A 178 13.11 12.97 -6.58
N GLY A 179 13.90 12.26 -7.37
CA GLY A 179 14.03 10.80 -7.26
C GLY A 179 13.15 10.00 -8.23
N ILE A 180 12.27 10.67 -9.00
CA ILE A 180 11.46 10.07 -10.07
C ILE A 180 11.77 10.78 -11.39
N ASN A 181 12.14 10.00 -12.41
CA ASN A 181 12.58 10.55 -13.69
C ASN A 181 11.45 10.83 -14.70
N THR A 182 10.25 10.36 -14.42
CA THR A 182 9.05 10.53 -15.26
C THR A 182 8.07 11.52 -14.61
N ASP A 183 6.94 11.75 -15.27
CA ASP A 183 5.78 12.33 -14.61
C ASP A 183 5.25 11.38 -13.54
N VAL A 184 4.69 11.96 -12.48
CA VAL A 184 4.09 11.22 -11.36
C VAL A 184 2.79 11.87 -10.91
N ASP A 185 1.86 11.04 -10.49
CA ASP A 185 0.58 11.48 -9.98
C ASP A 185 0.73 12.07 -8.57
N LEU A 186 0.11 13.25 -8.36
CA LEU A 186 0.19 14.00 -7.10
C LEU A 186 -1.14 14.02 -6.39
N ASN A 187 -1.08 13.82 -5.07
CA ASN A 187 -2.23 13.62 -4.22
C ASN A 187 -2.22 14.51 -2.98
N TYR A 188 -3.40 14.91 -2.52
CA TYR A 188 -3.65 15.43 -1.18
C TYR A 188 -4.43 14.42 -0.35
N GLY A 189 -3.92 14.09 0.84
CA GLY A 189 -4.61 13.31 1.86
C GLY A 189 -5.28 14.21 2.90
N TYR A 190 -6.52 13.92 3.24
CA TYR A 190 -7.34 14.70 4.19
C TYR A 190 -7.62 13.96 5.49
N ILE A 191 -7.43 12.64 5.50
CA ILE A 191 -7.69 11.75 6.66
C ILE A 191 -6.35 11.24 7.19
N ASP A 192 -6.23 11.17 8.51
CA ASP A 192 -5.11 10.50 9.19
C ASP A 192 -5.34 8.98 9.16
N TYR A 193 -5.13 8.40 7.97
CA TYR A 193 -5.24 6.95 7.78
C TYR A 193 -4.24 6.16 8.62
N PRO A 194 -2.95 6.55 8.75
CA PRO A 194 -1.99 5.82 9.57
C PRO A 194 -2.47 5.60 11.00
N LYS A 195 -3.03 6.62 11.63
CA LYS A 195 -3.60 6.52 12.98
C LYS A 195 -4.82 5.61 13.00
N SER A 196 -5.72 5.77 12.03
CA SER A 196 -6.96 5.01 11.94
C SER A 196 -6.72 3.52 11.71
N MET A 197 -5.81 3.15 10.78
CA MET A 197 -5.44 1.76 10.48
C MET A 197 -4.85 1.05 11.69
N LYS A 198 -3.89 1.70 12.34
CA LYS A 198 -3.24 1.17 13.54
C LYS A 198 -4.24 0.96 14.68
N SER A 199 -5.11 1.94 14.92
CA SER A 199 -6.11 1.86 16.00
C SER A 199 -7.17 0.79 15.74
N ALA A 200 -7.51 0.54 14.46
CA ALA A 200 -8.50 -0.48 14.08
C ALA A 200 -7.91 -1.88 13.94
N GLY A 201 -6.58 -2.04 13.99
CA GLY A 201 -5.92 -3.32 13.75
C GLY A 201 -6.14 -3.89 12.33
N LEU A 202 -6.34 -3.02 11.34
CA LEU A 202 -6.58 -3.38 9.95
C LEU A 202 -5.30 -3.31 9.10
N ASN A 203 -5.38 -3.75 7.85
CA ASN A 203 -4.30 -3.64 6.86
C ASN A 203 -2.97 -4.28 7.31
N GLY A 204 -3.07 -5.37 8.08
CA GLY A 204 -1.90 -6.09 8.59
C GLY A 204 -1.46 -5.65 9.99
N PHE A 205 -1.96 -4.55 10.56
CA PHE A 205 -1.60 -4.13 11.91
C PHE A 205 -2.08 -5.11 12.98
N GLY A 206 -3.32 -5.59 12.94
CA GLY A 206 -3.83 -6.54 13.92
C GLY A 206 -3.26 -7.96 13.81
N LYS A 207 -2.68 -8.31 12.67
CA LYS A 207 -1.96 -9.58 12.49
C LYS A 207 -0.57 -9.55 13.12
N ASN A 208 -0.02 -8.37 13.34
CA ASN A 208 1.31 -8.14 13.86
C ASN A 208 1.32 -7.75 15.36
N ASP A 209 0.18 -7.39 15.95
CA ASP A 209 0.13 -7.02 17.38
C ASP A 209 0.29 -8.22 18.33
N ASN A 210 0.27 -9.47 17.83
CA ASN A 210 0.73 -10.68 18.52
C ASN A 210 2.11 -11.15 18.03
N VAL A 211 2.80 -10.35 17.24
CA VAL A 211 4.22 -10.55 17.01
C VAL A 211 4.93 -10.11 18.28
N GLU A 212 5.12 -11.04 19.19
CA GLU A 212 6.06 -10.89 20.27
C GLU A 212 7.39 -10.46 19.64
N VAL A 213 7.73 -9.18 19.82
CA VAL A 213 9.01 -8.67 19.32
C VAL A 213 10.08 -9.37 20.13
N ILE A 214 10.62 -10.44 19.56
CA ILE A 214 11.71 -11.16 20.20
C ILE A 214 12.92 -10.22 20.16
N THR A 215 13.37 -9.82 21.33
CA THR A 215 14.61 -9.05 21.46
C THR A 215 15.66 -9.93 22.12
N HIS A 216 16.91 -9.69 21.73
CA HIS A 216 18.07 -10.30 22.36
C HIS A 216 19.00 -9.19 22.88
N THR A 217 19.28 -9.20 24.19
CA THR A 217 20.33 -8.34 24.74
C THR A 217 21.66 -9.06 24.59
N VAL A 218 22.55 -8.49 23.79
CA VAL A 218 23.88 -9.06 23.50
C VAL A 218 24.67 -9.21 24.79
N VAL A 219 25.22 -10.40 25.01
CA VAL A 219 26.11 -10.69 26.12
C VAL A 219 27.54 -10.97 25.60
N LYS A 220 28.50 -11.04 26.53
CA LYS A 220 29.89 -11.35 26.19
C LYS A 220 29.98 -12.69 25.43
N ASN A 221 30.70 -12.72 24.33
CA ASN A 221 30.89 -13.86 23.41
C ASN A 221 29.72 -14.14 22.44
N ASP A 222 28.67 -13.32 22.41
CA ASP A 222 27.65 -13.42 21.38
C ASP A 222 28.23 -13.06 20.00
N SER A 223 27.66 -13.66 18.97
CA SER A 223 27.82 -13.29 17.58
C SER A 223 26.49 -13.28 16.87
N LEU A 224 26.35 -12.47 15.83
CA LEU A 224 25.12 -12.45 15.01
C LEU A 224 24.79 -13.84 14.48
N TRP A 225 25.78 -14.62 14.11
CA TRP A 225 25.61 -16.00 13.62
C TRP A 225 25.01 -16.91 14.71
N ALA A 226 25.55 -16.87 15.94
CA ALA A 226 25.06 -17.69 17.05
C ALA A 226 23.63 -17.27 17.48
N ILE A 227 23.36 -15.97 17.46
CA ILE A 227 22.02 -15.43 17.74
C ILE A 227 21.02 -15.90 16.67
N ALA A 228 21.41 -15.85 15.38
CA ALA A 228 20.57 -16.33 14.28
C ALA A 228 20.33 -17.86 14.38
N ASP A 229 21.34 -18.63 14.72
CA ASP A 229 21.21 -20.07 14.91
C ASP A 229 20.21 -20.38 16.04
N LYS A 230 20.35 -19.70 17.18
CA LYS A 230 19.49 -19.85 18.34
C LYS A 230 18.02 -19.52 18.05
N TYR A 231 17.76 -18.39 17.42
CA TYR A 231 16.39 -17.86 17.28
C TYR A 231 15.74 -18.25 15.95
N LEU A 232 16.50 -18.33 14.86
CA LEU A 232 16.01 -18.61 13.51
C LEU A 232 16.27 -20.05 13.06
N GLY A 233 17.02 -20.83 13.87
CA GLY A 233 17.37 -22.22 13.56
C GLY A 233 18.40 -22.38 12.44
N ASN A 234 19.03 -21.29 12.01
CA ASN A 234 20.07 -21.29 10.99
C ASN A 234 20.96 -20.05 11.13
N GLY A 235 22.20 -20.22 11.53
CA GLY A 235 23.16 -19.14 11.72
C GLY A 235 23.45 -18.33 10.45
N ASN A 236 23.29 -18.92 9.25
CA ASN A 236 23.48 -18.21 7.99
C ASN A 236 22.40 -17.14 7.71
N ARG A 237 21.33 -17.11 8.51
CA ARG A 237 20.31 -16.06 8.47
C ARG A 237 20.69 -14.79 9.25
N TYR A 238 21.90 -14.72 9.81
CA TYR A 238 22.35 -13.52 10.55
C TYR A 238 22.27 -12.20 9.75
N PRO A 239 22.38 -12.17 8.39
CA PRO A 239 22.17 -10.96 7.64
C PRO A 239 20.77 -10.36 7.79
N GLU A 240 19.76 -11.18 8.11
CA GLU A 240 18.40 -10.71 8.39
C GLU A 240 18.34 -9.91 9.71
N ILE A 241 19.02 -10.39 10.75
CA ILE A 241 19.17 -9.66 12.02
C ILE A 241 19.90 -8.34 11.78
N LYS A 242 20.99 -8.39 11.02
CA LYS A 242 21.80 -7.22 10.66
C LYS A 242 20.96 -6.16 9.95
N ALA A 243 20.20 -6.55 8.92
CA ALA A 243 19.34 -5.67 8.16
C ALA A 243 18.23 -5.04 9.03
N LEU A 244 17.53 -5.87 9.84
CA LEU A 244 16.45 -5.43 10.70
C LEU A 244 16.89 -4.39 11.75
N ASN A 245 18.15 -4.49 12.21
CA ASN A 245 18.73 -3.59 13.21
C ASN A 245 19.62 -2.48 12.59
N ASN A 246 19.63 -2.32 11.27
CA ASN A 246 20.44 -1.31 10.56
C ASN A 246 21.93 -1.32 10.90
N LEU A 247 22.50 -2.52 11.19
CA LEU A 247 23.89 -2.65 11.58
C LEU A 247 24.80 -2.45 10.37
N LYS A 248 25.79 -1.58 10.51
CA LYS A 248 26.78 -1.29 9.45
C LYS A 248 27.89 -2.33 9.36
N SER A 249 28.11 -3.11 10.42
CA SER A 249 29.11 -4.21 10.48
C SER A 249 28.51 -5.41 11.21
N ASP A 250 29.23 -6.53 11.25
CA ASP A 250 28.83 -7.72 12.01
C ASP A 250 29.23 -7.64 13.49
N THR A 251 29.90 -6.56 13.87
CA THR A 251 30.32 -6.32 15.26
C THR A 251 29.14 -5.89 16.11
N ILE A 252 28.90 -6.61 17.20
CA ILE A 252 27.91 -6.31 18.21
C ILE A 252 28.57 -6.19 19.58
N HIS A 253 27.98 -5.43 20.50
CA HIS A 253 28.56 -5.12 21.78
C HIS A 253 27.67 -5.59 22.95
N PRO A 254 28.23 -6.10 24.05
CA PRO A 254 27.44 -6.43 25.25
C PRO A 254 26.59 -5.26 25.70
N GLY A 255 25.31 -5.54 26.03
CA GLY A 255 24.28 -4.55 26.36
C GLY A 255 23.50 -4.01 25.17
N GLN A 256 23.93 -4.27 23.93
CA GLN A 256 23.17 -3.90 22.74
C GLN A 256 21.89 -4.76 22.63
N ILE A 257 20.75 -4.11 22.37
CA ILE A 257 19.48 -4.81 22.15
C ILE A 257 19.28 -5.00 20.64
N LEU A 258 19.09 -6.24 20.24
CA LEU A 258 18.82 -6.62 18.84
C LEU A 258 17.37 -7.10 18.70
N ILE A 259 16.67 -6.61 17.71
CA ILE A 259 15.38 -7.15 17.26
C ILE A 259 15.66 -8.37 16.41
N ILE A 260 15.00 -9.49 16.72
CA ILE A 260 15.16 -10.77 16.03
C ILE A 260 13.99 -10.96 15.05
N PRO A 261 14.26 -11.26 13.76
CA PRO A 261 13.21 -11.62 12.81
C PRO A 261 12.45 -12.86 13.29
N GLN A 262 11.21 -13.00 12.88
CA GLN A 262 10.46 -14.24 13.14
C GLN A 262 10.92 -15.37 12.22
N LYS A 263 10.67 -16.63 12.68
CA LYS A 263 10.98 -17.84 11.92
C LYS A 263 10.17 -17.94 10.62
#